data_e72c8feb433bc9b3f9cbab33fc3d0e07
#
_entry.id   e72c8feb433bc9b3f9cbab33fc3d0e07
#
_cell.length_a   1.000
_cell.length_b   1.000
_cell.length_c   1.000
_cell.angle_alpha   90.00
_cell.angle_beta   90.00
_cell.angle_gamma   90.00
#
_symmetry.space_group_name_H-M   'P 1'
#
loop_
_entity.id
_entity.type
_entity.pdbx_description
1 polymer ?
#
loop_
_entity_poly.entity_id
_entity_poly.type
_entity_poly.pdbx_seq_one_letter_code
_entity_poly.pdbx_strand_id
1 'polypeptide(L)'
;MPPQAPILAVHGLSAIRARRVVLEDVALEIPAATVTALIGPSGAGKTSLLRCLVRLDEPAEGSVRLDGADVRGLDAGLLRRRVALVAQAPVMLPGDVRANLAYGLDAPREAELVAALEVADLDADFLHRPADRLSGGERARVAIARALTRSPEVLLLDEPTASLDARAATAIEVLMLRLAGRGLAVLVVTHDLAQVRRVATRAVRLEGGRVRAQGLVAAVAGSER
;
A
#
# COMPACT_ATOMS: atom_id res chain seq x y z
N MET A 1 -10.21 -3.85 23.98
CA MET A 1 -11.00 -4.25 22.81
C MET A 1 -10.50 -5.60 22.34
N PRO A 2 -11.35 -6.56 21.96
CA PRO A 2 -10.91 -7.78 21.33
C PRO A 2 -10.14 -7.42 20.03
N PRO A 3 -9.14 -8.22 19.63
CA PRO A 3 -8.45 -8.00 18.37
C PRO A 3 -9.49 -8.05 17.24
N GLN A 4 -9.57 -6.96 16.45
CA GLN A 4 -10.39 -6.96 15.25
C GLN A 4 -9.83 -8.00 14.29
N ALA A 5 -10.72 -8.79 13.67
CA ALA A 5 -10.31 -9.73 12.63
C ALA A 5 -9.52 -8.97 11.53
N PRO A 6 -8.43 -9.54 11.02
CA PRO A 6 -7.64 -8.89 9.99
C PRO A 6 -8.47 -8.76 8.71
N ILE A 7 -8.43 -7.59 8.07
CA ILE A 7 -9.06 -7.38 6.76
C ILE A 7 -8.31 -8.12 5.65
N LEU A 8 -6.97 -8.21 5.78
CA LEU A 8 -6.12 -8.96 4.85
C LEU A 8 -5.19 -9.86 5.66
N ALA A 9 -5.16 -11.15 5.33
CA ALA A 9 -4.32 -12.15 5.99
C ALA A 9 -3.56 -13.00 4.97
N VAL A 10 -2.33 -13.38 5.32
CA VAL A 10 -1.44 -14.24 4.54
C VAL A 10 -1.11 -15.48 5.35
N HIS A 11 -1.24 -16.64 4.74
CA HIS A 11 -1.01 -17.93 5.41
C HIS A 11 -0.04 -18.80 4.60
N GLY A 12 1.16 -19.03 5.13
CA GLY A 12 2.15 -19.95 4.58
C GLY A 12 2.58 -19.62 3.14
N LEU A 13 2.62 -18.32 2.78
CA LEU A 13 2.82 -17.92 1.40
C LEU A 13 4.29 -18.07 1.00
N SER A 14 4.53 -18.87 -0.05
CA SER A 14 5.82 -19.04 -0.70
C SER A 14 5.75 -18.59 -2.17
N ALA A 15 6.77 -17.90 -2.64
CA ALA A 15 6.84 -17.40 -4.01
C ALA A 15 8.22 -17.61 -4.63
N ILE A 16 8.21 -17.97 -5.93
CA ILE A 16 9.41 -18.18 -6.73
C ILE A 16 9.43 -17.14 -7.85
N ARG A 17 10.55 -16.46 -8.01
CA ARG A 17 10.78 -15.51 -9.11
C ARG A 17 12.14 -15.76 -9.75
N ALA A 18 12.18 -15.83 -11.09
CA ALA A 18 13.39 -16.15 -11.83
C ALA A 18 14.14 -17.39 -11.28
N ARG A 19 13.41 -18.46 -10.94
CA ARG A 19 13.91 -19.73 -10.36
C ARG A 19 14.54 -19.59 -8.96
N ARG A 20 14.30 -18.50 -8.26
CA ARG A 20 14.75 -18.29 -6.86
C ARG A 20 13.55 -18.14 -5.94
N VAL A 21 13.61 -18.80 -4.80
CA VAL A 21 12.64 -18.58 -3.73
C VAL A 21 12.84 -17.15 -3.22
N VAL A 22 11.80 -16.32 -3.33
CA VAL A 22 11.81 -14.92 -2.90
C VAL A 22 10.95 -14.69 -1.66
N LEU A 23 10.00 -15.58 -1.40
CA LEU A 23 9.20 -15.65 -0.19
C LEU A 23 9.08 -17.11 0.24
N GLU A 24 9.15 -17.39 1.52
CA GLU A 24 9.12 -18.72 2.08
C GLU A 24 8.34 -18.74 3.40
N ASP A 25 7.21 -19.44 3.40
CA ASP A 25 6.32 -19.63 4.55
C ASP A 25 5.95 -18.30 5.25
N VAL A 26 5.57 -17.31 4.46
CA VAL A 26 5.20 -15.98 4.98
C VAL A 26 3.79 -16.04 5.55
N ALA A 27 3.64 -15.65 6.83
CA ALA A 27 2.35 -15.47 7.49
C ALA A 27 2.31 -14.09 8.15
N LEU A 28 1.27 -13.29 7.87
CA LEU A 28 1.04 -11.98 8.47
C LEU A 28 -0.43 -11.55 8.41
N GLU A 29 -0.77 -10.59 9.23
CA GLU A 29 -2.11 -10.02 9.32
C GLU A 29 -2.07 -8.49 9.22
N ILE A 30 -3.01 -7.93 8.46
CA ILE A 30 -3.19 -6.50 8.28
C ILE A 30 -4.59 -6.14 8.81
N PRO A 31 -4.68 -5.55 10.01
CA PRO A 31 -5.94 -5.13 10.58
C PRO A 31 -6.51 -3.90 9.85
N ALA A 32 -7.83 -3.76 9.85
CA ALA A 32 -8.50 -2.55 9.38
C ALA A 32 -8.15 -1.34 10.27
N ALA A 33 -8.32 -0.14 9.74
CA ALA A 33 -8.15 1.12 10.48
C ALA A 33 -6.75 1.28 11.13
N THR A 34 -5.72 0.67 10.55
CA THR A 34 -4.35 0.73 11.07
C THR A 34 -3.34 1.02 9.97
N VAL A 35 -2.21 1.60 10.36
CA VAL A 35 -1.00 1.60 9.53
C VAL A 35 -0.09 0.48 10.02
N THR A 36 0.17 -0.50 9.15
CA THR A 36 1.13 -1.58 9.35
C THR A 36 2.37 -1.31 8.50
N ALA A 37 3.55 -1.30 9.11
CA ALA A 37 4.81 -1.17 8.37
C ALA A 37 5.39 -2.54 8.00
N LEU A 38 5.78 -2.73 6.74
CA LEU A 38 6.57 -3.86 6.28
C LEU A 38 8.03 -3.39 6.12
N ILE A 39 8.89 -3.84 7.01
CA ILE A 39 10.29 -3.43 7.08
C ILE A 39 11.22 -4.59 6.72
N GLY A 40 12.44 -4.28 6.34
CA GLY A 40 13.48 -5.25 6.03
C GLY A 40 14.47 -4.74 4.99
N PRO A 41 15.63 -5.40 4.82
CA PRO A 41 16.65 -4.98 3.88
C PRO A 41 16.17 -5.01 2.42
N SER A 42 16.92 -4.35 1.53
CA SER A 42 16.71 -4.48 0.08
C SER A 42 16.84 -5.93 -0.33
N GLY A 43 15.96 -6.39 -1.23
CA GLY A 43 15.91 -7.79 -1.67
C GLY A 43 15.24 -8.77 -0.69
N ALA A 44 14.71 -8.31 0.45
CA ALA A 44 14.02 -9.19 1.41
C ALA A 44 12.72 -9.83 0.89
N GLY A 45 12.19 -9.40 -0.27
CA GLY A 45 10.95 -9.92 -0.84
C GLY A 45 9.73 -9.00 -0.65
N LYS A 46 9.89 -7.79 -0.09
CA LYS A 46 8.78 -6.88 0.25
C LYS A 46 7.87 -6.57 -0.96
N THR A 47 8.44 -6.10 -2.06
CA THR A 47 7.69 -5.82 -3.30
C THR A 47 7.05 -7.10 -3.87
N SER A 48 7.73 -8.26 -3.80
CA SER A 48 7.16 -9.53 -4.24
C SER A 48 5.94 -9.91 -3.40
N LEU A 49 5.99 -9.69 -2.09
CA LEU A 49 4.85 -9.89 -1.22
C LEU A 49 3.68 -8.99 -1.63
N LEU A 50 3.91 -7.67 -1.80
CA LEU A 50 2.85 -6.75 -2.23
C LEU A 50 2.20 -7.19 -3.56
N ARG A 51 3.00 -7.70 -4.50
CA ARG A 51 2.50 -8.19 -5.80
C ARG A 51 1.64 -9.44 -5.66
N CYS A 52 1.99 -10.34 -4.74
CA CYS A 52 1.16 -11.51 -4.42
C CYS A 52 -0.18 -11.09 -3.78
N LEU A 53 -0.17 -10.07 -2.89
CA LEU A 53 -1.39 -9.59 -2.23
C LEU A 53 -2.46 -9.07 -3.21
N VAL A 54 -2.05 -8.57 -4.37
CA VAL A 54 -2.96 -8.06 -5.43
C VAL A 54 -3.03 -8.98 -6.66
N ARG A 55 -2.51 -10.20 -6.56
CA ARG A 55 -2.46 -11.19 -7.65
C ARG A 55 -1.86 -10.61 -8.95
N LEU A 56 -0.76 -9.86 -8.82
CA LEU A 56 0.14 -9.53 -9.93
C LEU A 56 1.17 -10.64 -10.13
N ASP A 57 1.52 -11.35 -9.05
CA ASP A 57 2.31 -12.58 -9.06
C ASP A 57 1.50 -13.64 -8.30
N GLU A 58 1.43 -14.86 -8.83
CA GLU A 58 0.77 -15.99 -8.14
C GLU A 58 1.78 -16.67 -7.21
N PRO A 59 1.42 -16.90 -5.93
CA PRO A 59 2.27 -17.65 -5.02
C PRO A 59 2.37 -19.12 -5.43
N ALA A 60 3.53 -19.75 -5.15
CA ALA A 60 3.73 -21.18 -5.37
C ALA A 60 2.97 -22.01 -4.34
N GLU A 61 2.89 -21.51 -3.09
CA GLU A 61 2.20 -22.17 -1.98
C GLU A 61 1.52 -21.12 -1.09
N GLY A 62 0.64 -21.58 -0.22
CA GLY A 62 -0.07 -20.75 0.74
C GLY A 62 -1.27 -20.04 0.18
N SER A 63 -1.79 -19.07 0.91
CA SER A 63 -2.98 -18.31 0.51
C SER A 63 -2.97 -16.88 1.03
N VAL A 64 -3.68 -16.01 0.32
CA VAL A 64 -4.04 -14.65 0.75
C VAL A 64 -5.55 -14.61 0.95
N ARG A 65 -6.00 -14.05 2.07
CA ARG A 65 -7.43 -13.90 2.37
C ARG A 65 -7.78 -12.45 2.56
N LEU A 66 -8.82 -12.00 1.89
CA LEU A 66 -9.43 -10.69 2.06
C LEU A 66 -10.79 -10.89 2.72
N ASP A 67 -10.99 -10.31 3.90
CA ASP A 67 -12.20 -10.47 4.70
C ASP A 67 -12.58 -11.96 4.89
N GLY A 68 -11.58 -12.80 5.18
CA GLY A 68 -11.72 -14.24 5.35
C GLY A 68 -11.83 -15.06 4.06
N ALA A 69 -12.13 -14.47 2.90
CA ALA A 69 -12.26 -15.14 1.62
C ALA A 69 -10.89 -15.28 0.91
N ASP A 70 -10.59 -16.46 0.35
CA ASP A 70 -9.38 -16.64 -0.46
C ASP A 70 -9.45 -15.77 -1.74
N VAL A 71 -8.44 -14.94 -1.96
CA VAL A 71 -8.42 -14.00 -3.10
C VAL A 71 -8.37 -14.71 -4.46
N ARG A 72 -7.98 -15.98 -4.52
CA ARG A 72 -8.00 -16.78 -5.76
C ARG A 72 -9.42 -17.03 -6.29
N GLY A 73 -10.41 -17.03 -5.39
CA GLY A 73 -11.81 -17.13 -5.75
C GLY A 73 -12.44 -15.83 -6.23
N LEU A 74 -11.74 -14.69 -6.15
CA LEU A 74 -12.22 -13.40 -6.58
C LEU A 74 -11.75 -13.10 -8.01
N ASP A 75 -12.56 -12.35 -8.77
CA ASP A 75 -12.09 -11.71 -9.99
C ASP A 75 -10.90 -10.78 -9.68
N ALA A 76 -9.85 -10.83 -10.50
CA ALA A 76 -8.63 -10.07 -10.24
C ALA A 76 -8.84 -8.54 -10.32
N GLY A 77 -9.78 -8.08 -11.15
CA GLY A 77 -10.16 -6.67 -11.23
C GLY A 77 -10.89 -6.23 -9.98
N LEU A 78 -11.83 -7.06 -9.49
CA LEU A 78 -12.55 -6.80 -8.25
C LEU A 78 -11.59 -6.79 -7.04
N LEU A 79 -10.66 -7.74 -6.96
CA LEU A 79 -9.63 -7.76 -5.91
C LEU A 79 -8.84 -6.44 -5.91
N ARG A 80 -8.34 -5.99 -7.08
CA ARG A 80 -7.52 -4.78 -7.20
C ARG A 80 -8.29 -3.47 -7.02
N ARG A 81 -9.63 -3.52 -7.02
CA ARG A 81 -10.46 -2.40 -6.55
C ARG A 81 -10.48 -2.34 -5.02
N ARG A 82 -10.60 -3.48 -4.34
CA ARG A 82 -10.65 -3.57 -2.88
C ARG A 82 -9.26 -3.46 -2.22
N VAL A 83 -8.21 -3.97 -2.88
CA VAL A 83 -6.81 -3.91 -2.41
C VAL A 83 -6.00 -3.14 -3.45
N ALA A 84 -5.75 -1.86 -3.19
CA ALA A 84 -5.04 -0.99 -4.13
C ALA A 84 -3.54 -0.98 -3.83
N LEU A 85 -2.71 -1.07 -4.87
CA LEU A 85 -1.25 -0.98 -4.77
C LEU A 85 -0.76 0.30 -5.45
N VAL A 86 -0.01 1.11 -4.70
CA VAL A 86 0.76 2.24 -5.21
C VAL A 86 2.24 1.85 -5.20
N ALA A 87 2.84 1.78 -6.37
CA ALA A 87 4.24 1.40 -6.54
C ALA A 87 5.18 2.55 -6.13
N GLN A 88 6.44 2.22 -5.83
CA GLN A 88 7.50 3.15 -5.43
C GLN A 88 7.70 4.30 -6.44
N ALA A 89 7.65 3.99 -7.73
CA ALA A 89 7.70 4.98 -8.82
C ALA A 89 6.35 4.96 -9.57
N PRO A 90 5.35 5.73 -9.11
CA PRO A 90 4.05 5.68 -9.76
C PRO A 90 4.11 6.25 -11.17
N VAL A 91 3.64 5.45 -12.12
CA VAL A 91 3.54 5.88 -13.53
C VAL A 91 2.30 6.75 -13.69
N MET A 92 2.51 7.95 -14.25
CA MET A 92 1.43 8.79 -14.72
C MET A 92 1.11 8.45 -16.18
N LEU A 93 -0.18 8.32 -16.46
CA LEU A 93 -0.67 8.16 -17.83
C LEU A 93 -0.57 9.50 -18.56
N PRO A 94 -0.40 9.49 -19.90
CA PRO A 94 -0.47 10.70 -20.71
C PRO A 94 -1.77 11.47 -20.49
N GLY A 95 -1.68 12.82 -20.52
CA GLY A 95 -2.80 13.70 -20.29
C GLY A 95 -2.71 14.44 -18.95
N ASP A 96 -3.85 14.81 -18.42
CA ASP A 96 -3.98 15.54 -17.16
C ASP A 96 -4.21 14.62 -15.95
N VAL A 97 -4.29 15.21 -14.77
CA VAL A 97 -4.60 14.49 -13.53
C VAL A 97 -6.00 13.88 -13.59
N ARG A 98 -6.98 14.56 -14.21
CA ARG A 98 -8.34 14.05 -14.40
C ARG A 98 -8.34 12.72 -15.14
N ALA A 99 -7.63 12.62 -16.26
CA ALA A 99 -7.49 11.37 -17.03
C ALA A 99 -6.86 10.26 -16.20
N ASN A 100 -5.87 10.61 -15.37
CA ASN A 100 -5.23 9.66 -14.45
C ASN A 100 -6.17 9.13 -13.37
N LEU A 101 -6.96 9.99 -12.73
CA LEU A 101 -7.90 9.58 -11.69
C LEU A 101 -9.07 8.77 -12.25
N ALA A 102 -9.55 9.16 -13.45
CA ALA A 102 -10.66 8.50 -14.13
C ALA A 102 -10.29 7.14 -14.75
N TYR A 103 -9.00 6.83 -14.86
CA TYR A 103 -8.55 5.60 -15.52
C TYR A 103 -9.13 4.33 -14.92
N GLY A 104 -9.83 3.54 -15.74
CA GLY A 104 -10.47 2.28 -15.35
C GLY A 104 -11.72 2.44 -14.48
N LEU A 105 -12.31 3.65 -14.45
CA LEU A 105 -13.63 3.93 -13.90
C LEU A 105 -14.64 4.04 -15.03
N ASP A 106 -15.88 3.67 -14.74
CA ASP A 106 -17.00 3.83 -15.67
C ASP A 106 -17.69 5.17 -15.39
N ALA A 107 -17.51 6.14 -16.29
CA ALA A 107 -18.10 7.48 -16.26
C ALA A 107 -18.06 8.19 -14.87
N PRO A 108 -16.87 8.36 -14.25
CA PRO A 108 -16.78 8.97 -12.93
C PRO A 108 -17.23 10.42 -12.96
N ARG A 109 -17.99 10.84 -11.95
CA ARG A 109 -18.37 12.25 -11.78
C ARG A 109 -17.16 13.04 -11.32
N GLU A 110 -17.03 14.27 -11.80
CA GLU A 110 -15.92 15.15 -11.45
C GLU A 110 -15.81 15.37 -9.94
N ALA A 111 -16.95 15.52 -9.25
CA ALA A 111 -17.00 15.64 -7.79
C ALA A 111 -16.34 14.46 -7.05
N GLU A 112 -16.39 13.24 -7.59
CA GLU A 112 -15.74 12.06 -7.01
C GLU A 112 -14.23 12.13 -7.17
N LEU A 113 -13.77 12.64 -8.30
CA LEU A 113 -12.34 12.84 -8.56
C LEU A 113 -11.78 13.97 -7.70
N VAL A 114 -12.51 15.08 -7.55
CA VAL A 114 -12.15 16.19 -6.65
C VAL A 114 -12.07 15.69 -5.21
N ALA A 115 -13.08 14.94 -4.74
CA ALA A 115 -13.06 14.39 -3.38
C ALA A 115 -11.83 13.48 -3.13
N ALA A 116 -11.41 12.71 -4.12
CA ALA A 116 -10.19 11.90 -4.01
C ALA A 116 -8.91 12.76 -3.93
N LEU A 117 -8.85 13.88 -4.67
CA LEU A 117 -7.75 14.86 -4.56
C LEU A 117 -7.72 15.52 -3.19
N GLU A 118 -8.84 15.99 -2.68
CA GLU A 118 -8.95 16.63 -1.37
C GLU A 118 -8.51 15.68 -0.24
N VAL A 119 -8.89 14.39 -0.33
CA VAL A 119 -8.39 13.38 0.60
C VAL A 119 -6.87 13.26 0.55
N ALA A 120 -6.27 13.38 -0.64
CA ALA A 120 -4.83 13.35 -0.84
C ALA A 120 -4.12 14.71 -0.61
N ASP A 121 -4.83 15.69 -0.04
CA ASP A 121 -4.33 17.04 0.26
C ASP A 121 -3.88 17.79 -1.02
N LEU A 122 -4.69 17.69 -2.07
CA LEU A 122 -4.53 18.37 -3.34
C LEU A 122 -5.81 19.16 -3.67
N ASP A 123 -5.64 20.40 -4.14
CA ASP A 123 -6.76 21.26 -4.52
C ASP A 123 -7.47 20.75 -5.79
N ALA A 124 -8.73 21.14 -5.97
CA ALA A 124 -9.53 20.79 -7.15
C ALA A 124 -8.87 21.18 -8.47
N ASP A 125 -8.14 22.31 -8.49
CA ASP A 125 -7.42 22.80 -9.67
C ASP A 125 -6.37 21.83 -10.21
N PHE A 126 -5.94 20.86 -9.37
CA PHE A 126 -5.04 19.80 -9.82
C PHE A 126 -5.63 18.95 -10.93
N LEU A 127 -6.96 18.83 -11.04
CA LEU A 127 -7.60 18.02 -12.09
C LEU A 127 -7.11 18.36 -13.50
N HIS A 128 -6.86 19.65 -13.76
CA HIS A 128 -6.50 20.15 -15.09
C HIS A 128 -4.98 20.30 -15.29
N ARG A 129 -4.18 19.90 -14.29
CA ARG A 129 -2.71 19.96 -14.43
C ARG A 129 -2.19 18.83 -15.31
N PRO A 130 -1.27 19.11 -16.24
CA PRO A 130 -0.57 18.08 -16.99
C PRO A 130 0.17 17.12 -16.04
N ALA A 131 -0.07 15.82 -16.19
CA ALA A 131 0.45 14.82 -15.27
C ALA A 131 1.97 14.64 -15.36
N ASP A 132 2.59 15.00 -16.48
CA ASP A 132 4.03 14.98 -16.70
C ASP A 132 4.77 16.12 -15.97
N ARG A 133 4.06 17.20 -15.59
CA ARG A 133 4.61 18.36 -14.87
C ARG A 133 4.53 18.26 -13.34
N LEU A 134 4.01 17.19 -12.82
CA LEU A 134 3.91 16.99 -11.37
C LEU A 134 5.29 16.77 -10.75
N SER A 135 5.57 17.42 -9.63
CA SER A 135 6.70 17.11 -8.75
C SER A 135 6.59 15.66 -8.21
N GLY A 136 7.68 15.14 -7.65
CA GLY A 136 7.68 13.80 -7.06
C GLY A 136 6.61 13.61 -5.99
N GLY A 137 6.47 14.58 -5.08
CA GLY A 137 5.47 14.53 -4.01
C GLY A 137 4.03 14.69 -4.50
N GLU A 138 3.79 15.56 -5.49
CA GLU A 138 2.47 15.69 -6.14
C GLU A 138 2.11 14.40 -6.89
N ARG A 139 3.06 13.81 -7.60
CA ARG A 139 2.87 12.53 -8.32
C ARG A 139 2.50 11.40 -7.37
N ALA A 140 3.17 11.30 -6.22
CA ALA A 140 2.85 10.30 -5.19
C ALA A 140 1.43 10.50 -4.65
N ARG A 141 1.04 11.75 -4.33
CA ARG A 141 -0.32 12.06 -3.85
C ARG A 141 -1.39 11.83 -4.90
N VAL A 142 -1.15 12.19 -6.17
CA VAL A 142 -2.06 11.88 -7.28
C VAL A 142 -2.20 10.38 -7.48
N ALA A 143 -1.12 9.59 -7.34
CA ALA A 143 -1.20 8.13 -7.42
C ALA A 143 -2.03 7.54 -6.28
N ILE A 144 -1.91 8.07 -5.06
CA ILE A 144 -2.77 7.68 -3.93
C ILE A 144 -4.22 8.09 -4.20
N ALA A 145 -4.47 9.34 -4.65
CA ALA A 145 -5.81 9.79 -5.03
C ALA A 145 -6.44 8.88 -6.09
N ARG A 146 -5.69 8.51 -7.12
CA ARG A 146 -6.12 7.54 -8.15
C ARG A 146 -6.50 6.18 -7.56
N ALA A 147 -5.76 5.70 -6.56
CA ALA A 147 -6.11 4.47 -5.86
C ALA A 147 -7.43 4.63 -5.08
N LEU A 148 -7.61 5.77 -4.42
CA LEU A 148 -8.78 6.08 -3.58
C LEU A 148 -10.08 6.27 -4.38
N THR A 149 -10.03 6.62 -5.67
CA THR A 149 -11.23 6.73 -6.52
C THR A 149 -12.01 5.42 -6.63
N ARG A 150 -11.40 4.27 -6.26
CA ARG A 150 -12.02 2.95 -6.25
C ARG A 150 -12.56 2.54 -4.89
N SER A 151 -12.47 3.42 -3.90
CA SER A 151 -12.88 3.16 -2.51
C SER A 151 -12.30 1.85 -1.95
N PRO A 152 -10.97 1.66 -1.96
CA PRO A 152 -10.35 0.44 -1.51
C PRO A 152 -10.54 0.24 0.00
N GLU A 153 -10.49 -1.01 0.44
CA GLU A 153 -10.49 -1.40 1.86
C GLU A 153 -9.06 -1.51 2.40
N VAL A 154 -8.10 -1.81 1.50
CA VAL A 154 -6.67 -1.93 1.81
C VAL A 154 -5.86 -1.11 0.82
N LEU A 155 -4.94 -0.30 1.34
CA LEU A 155 -3.98 0.47 0.55
C LEU A 155 -2.57 -0.05 0.82
N LEU A 156 -1.92 -0.55 -0.21
CA LEU A 156 -0.54 -1.00 -0.18
C LEU A 156 0.35 0.08 -0.80
N LEU A 157 1.35 0.53 -0.06
CA LEU A 157 2.27 1.59 -0.46
C LEU A 157 3.70 1.04 -0.49
N ASP A 158 4.31 0.97 -1.67
CA ASP A 158 5.69 0.50 -1.82
C ASP A 158 6.65 1.70 -1.78
N GLU A 159 7.33 1.91 -0.66
CA GLU A 159 8.29 3.01 -0.41
C GLU A 159 7.80 4.41 -0.87
N PRO A 160 6.62 4.87 -0.45
CA PRO A 160 5.96 6.05 -1.03
C PRO A 160 6.70 7.37 -0.78
N THR A 161 7.70 7.38 0.09
CA THR A 161 8.47 8.58 0.50
C THR A 161 9.94 8.53 0.11
N ALA A 162 10.44 7.44 -0.47
CA ALA A 162 11.88 7.18 -0.65
C ALA A 162 12.65 8.23 -1.48
N SER A 163 11.96 8.95 -2.37
CA SER A 163 12.59 9.95 -3.26
C SER A 163 12.02 11.34 -3.06
N LEU A 164 11.42 11.60 -1.90
CA LEU A 164 10.75 12.86 -1.61
C LEU A 164 11.59 13.72 -0.65
N ASP A 165 11.44 15.04 -0.76
CA ASP A 165 11.92 15.94 0.29
C ASP A 165 11.14 15.77 1.59
N ALA A 166 11.66 16.30 2.70
CA ALA A 166 11.09 16.12 4.03
C ALA A 166 9.65 16.64 4.13
N ARG A 167 9.30 17.72 3.43
CA ARG A 167 7.95 18.30 3.44
C ARG A 167 6.96 17.39 2.73
N ALA A 168 7.31 16.91 1.54
CA ALA A 168 6.48 15.99 0.77
C ALA A 168 6.34 14.63 1.49
N ALA A 169 7.42 14.11 2.10
CA ALA A 169 7.38 12.90 2.90
C ALA A 169 6.42 13.03 4.09
N THR A 170 6.50 14.14 4.85
CA THR A 170 5.58 14.42 5.97
C THR A 170 4.13 14.48 5.50
N ALA A 171 3.85 15.09 4.35
CA ALA A 171 2.48 15.14 3.81
C ALA A 171 1.92 13.73 3.52
N ILE A 172 2.73 12.82 2.97
CA ILE A 172 2.35 11.41 2.77
C ILE A 172 2.14 10.69 4.11
N GLU A 173 2.98 10.94 5.12
CA GLU A 173 2.83 10.36 6.46
C GLU A 173 1.51 10.77 7.12
N VAL A 174 1.17 12.06 7.08
CA VAL A 174 -0.10 12.59 7.58
C VAL A 174 -1.29 11.98 6.82
N LEU A 175 -1.16 11.83 5.50
CA LEU A 175 -2.18 11.21 4.67
C LEU A 175 -2.44 9.74 5.10
N MET A 176 -1.39 8.94 5.31
CA MET A 176 -1.53 7.55 5.79
C MET A 176 -2.29 7.47 7.12
N LEU A 177 -1.96 8.33 8.08
CA LEU A 177 -2.65 8.39 9.38
C LEU A 177 -4.12 8.80 9.23
N ARG A 178 -4.41 9.79 8.38
CA ARG A 178 -5.78 10.24 8.07
C ARG A 178 -6.61 9.11 7.44
N LEU A 179 -6.04 8.37 6.49
CA LEU A 179 -6.71 7.25 5.84
C LEU A 179 -7.01 6.12 6.82
N ALA A 180 -6.04 5.75 7.66
CA ALA A 180 -6.26 4.75 8.71
C ALA A 180 -7.33 5.21 9.70
N GLY A 181 -7.32 6.48 10.12
CA GLY A 181 -8.35 7.08 10.97
C GLY A 181 -9.76 7.08 10.37
N ARG A 182 -9.87 6.94 9.04
CA ARG A 182 -11.15 6.76 8.30
C ARG A 182 -11.53 5.29 8.07
N GLY A 183 -10.80 4.35 8.66
CA GLY A 183 -11.11 2.92 8.58
C GLY A 183 -10.29 2.13 7.56
N LEU A 184 -9.48 2.78 6.72
CA LEU A 184 -8.69 2.10 5.70
C LEU A 184 -7.55 1.30 6.36
N ALA A 185 -7.31 0.06 5.93
CA ALA A 185 -6.09 -0.65 6.26
C ALA A 185 -4.95 -0.16 5.38
N VAL A 186 -3.84 0.29 5.96
CA VAL A 186 -2.67 0.76 5.22
C VAL A 186 -1.49 -0.15 5.51
N LEU A 187 -0.89 -0.74 4.47
CA LEU A 187 0.40 -1.42 4.55
C LEU A 187 1.45 -0.56 3.85
N VAL A 188 2.42 -0.06 4.58
CA VAL A 188 3.52 0.73 4.01
C VAL A 188 4.82 -0.05 4.07
N VAL A 189 5.48 -0.20 2.92
CA VAL A 189 6.87 -0.67 2.84
C VAL A 189 7.78 0.52 3.05
N THR A 190 8.73 0.40 3.97
CA THR A 190 9.77 1.40 4.20
C THR A 190 10.99 0.78 4.85
N HIS A 191 12.15 1.38 4.66
CA HIS A 191 13.38 1.09 5.39
C HIS A 191 13.71 2.17 6.44
N ASP A 192 12.92 3.25 6.53
CA ASP A 192 13.07 4.32 7.52
C ASP A 192 12.35 3.97 8.82
N LEU A 193 13.10 3.51 9.83
CA LEU A 193 12.57 3.20 11.16
C LEU A 193 12.03 4.42 11.91
N ALA A 194 12.51 5.62 11.60
CA ALA A 194 11.97 6.84 12.20
C ALA A 194 10.56 7.09 11.64
N GLN A 195 10.35 6.91 10.34
CA GLN A 195 9.02 6.93 9.73
C GLN A 195 8.11 5.88 10.36
N VAL A 196 8.57 4.63 10.50
CA VAL A 196 7.77 3.56 11.12
C VAL A 196 7.25 3.97 12.50
N ARG A 197 8.11 4.57 13.34
CA ARG A 197 7.72 5.03 14.69
C ARG A 197 6.72 6.19 14.68
N ARG A 198 6.71 7.02 13.62
CA ARG A 198 5.77 8.14 13.50
C ARG A 198 4.39 7.71 13.03
N VAL A 199 4.31 6.74 12.10
CA VAL A 199 3.06 6.47 11.38
C VAL A 199 2.44 5.11 11.68
N ALA A 200 3.22 4.10 12.04
CA ALA A 200 2.72 2.74 12.16
C ALA A 200 2.37 2.39 13.62
N THR A 201 1.30 1.62 13.80
CA THR A 201 0.97 0.98 15.07
C THR A 201 1.52 -0.45 15.14
N ARG A 202 1.64 -1.09 14.00
CA ARG A 202 2.16 -2.46 13.86
C ARG A 202 3.30 -2.50 12.85
N ALA A 203 4.17 -3.47 13.00
CA ALA A 203 5.24 -3.73 12.05
C ALA A 203 5.39 -5.22 11.78
N VAL A 204 5.85 -5.53 10.57
CA VAL A 204 6.27 -6.87 10.14
C VAL A 204 7.70 -6.73 9.60
N ARG A 205 8.63 -7.52 10.14
CA ARG A 205 10.02 -7.57 9.66
C ARG A 205 10.18 -8.77 8.74
N LEU A 206 10.53 -8.50 7.48
CA LEU A 206 10.79 -9.51 6.45
C LEU A 206 12.30 -9.55 6.15
N GLU A 207 12.92 -10.70 6.26
CA GLU A 207 14.33 -10.92 5.97
C GLU A 207 14.53 -12.27 5.28
N GLY A 208 15.26 -12.28 4.17
CA GLY A 208 15.50 -13.50 3.39
C GLY A 208 14.23 -14.22 2.96
N GLY A 209 13.17 -13.46 2.63
CA GLY A 209 11.87 -14.01 2.22
C GLY A 209 11.01 -14.56 3.36
N ARG A 210 11.40 -14.42 4.62
CA ARG A 210 10.68 -14.95 5.81
C ARG A 210 10.28 -13.82 6.76
N VAL A 211 9.15 -13.95 7.43
CA VAL A 211 8.78 -13.07 8.55
C VAL A 211 9.62 -13.46 9.77
N ARG A 212 10.41 -12.52 10.27
CA ARG A 212 11.26 -12.69 11.46
C ARG A 212 10.60 -12.20 12.73
N ALA A 213 9.80 -11.14 12.61
CA ALA A 213 9.04 -10.58 13.73
C ALA A 213 7.79 -9.88 13.21
N GLN A 214 6.72 -9.92 13.97
CA GLN A 214 5.52 -9.13 13.72
C GLN A 214 4.82 -8.77 15.03
N GLY A 215 4.20 -7.61 15.08
CA GLY A 215 3.50 -7.14 16.26
C GLY A 215 3.43 -5.63 16.36
N LEU A 216 3.35 -5.10 17.57
CA LEU A 216 3.42 -3.66 17.81
C LEU A 216 4.80 -3.13 17.42
N VAL A 217 4.85 -1.89 16.90
CA VAL A 217 6.10 -1.25 16.46
C VAL A 217 7.19 -1.30 17.53
N ALA A 218 6.84 -1.04 18.80
CA ALA A 218 7.79 -1.06 19.91
C ALA A 218 8.52 -2.41 20.07
N ALA A 219 7.83 -3.52 19.79
CA ALA A 219 8.42 -4.86 19.89
C ALA A 219 9.27 -5.22 18.66
N VAL A 220 8.89 -4.78 17.46
CA VAL A 220 9.52 -5.16 16.19
C VAL A 220 10.66 -4.23 15.81
N ALA A 221 10.48 -2.92 15.97
CA ALA A 221 11.48 -1.90 15.63
C ALA A 221 12.49 -1.61 16.76
N GLY A 222 12.26 -2.12 17.96
CA GLY A 222 13.17 -1.97 19.12
C GLY A 222 14.28 -3.03 19.22
N SER A 223 14.26 -4.05 18.37
CA SER A 223 15.21 -5.19 18.42
C SER A 223 16.55 -4.94 17.72
N GLU A 224 16.83 -3.72 17.29
CA GLU A 224 18.14 -3.32 16.76
C GLU A 224 18.96 -2.65 17.88
N ARG A 225 19.66 -3.46 18.66
CA ARG A 225 20.82 -3.08 19.46
C ARG A 225 22.06 -3.81 18.97
#